data_0c8d417ee33ce1e59f5dd188aa9e136c
#
_entry.id   0c8d417ee33ce1e59f5dd188aa9e136c
#
_cell.length_a   1.000
_cell.length_b   1.000
_cell.length_c   1.000
_cell.angle_alpha   90.00
_cell.angle_beta   90.00
_cell.angle_gamma   90.00
#
_symmetry.space_group_name_H-M   'P 1'
#
loop_
_entity.id
_entity.type
_entity.pdbx_description
1 polymer ?
#
loop_
_entity_poly.entity_id
_entity_poly.type
_entity_poly.pdbx_seq_one_letter_code
_entity_poly.pdbx_strand_id
1 'polypeptide(L)'
;MTPFALFDFDDTLAKGDSILPYLLYCIRRGVAPKTQLLRAVAGYIRWRLNPACASGAKKATLSFIKGRTQAEMDDLARDFFREAQSKRFFHDGFKELCRLRGEGYRILVVSASAEVYMRVLPEFLPVDDVLATPCALDAKGCYTGEVGANCKGDEKPLRIAAYLQEHGLSIDRARSRGYGDSPSDAPMLLMTDAPMLVNPKKKLLRRIPHGTQLTWR
;
A
#
# COMPACT_ATOMS: atom_id res chain seq x y z
N MET A 1 -9.21 -4.16 23.92
CA MET A 1 -8.19 -3.62 22.99
C MET A 1 -7.62 -4.76 22.18
N THR A 2 -7.44 -4.59 20.89
CA THR A 2 -6.98 -5.62 19.95
C THR A 2 -5.53 -5.39 19.59
N PRO A 3 -4.65 -6.40 19.60
CA PRO A 3 -3.30 -6.28 19.08
C PRO A 3 -3.34 -6.16 17.55
N PHE A 4 -2.72 -5.11 17.02
CA PHE A 4 -2.61 -4.86 15.59
C PHE A 4 -1.19 -5.05 15.08
N ALA A 5 -1.08 -5.56 13.85
CA ALA A 5 0.14 -5.51 13.07
C ALA A 5 -0.11 -4.64 11.84
N LEU A 6 0.53 -3.47 11.80
CA LEU A 6 0.38 -2.45 10.77
C LEU A 6 1.55 -2.53 9.80
N PHE A 7 1.31 -2.86 8.55
CA PHE A 7 2.36 -3.04 7.55
C PHE A 7 2.28 -2.00 6.45
N ASP A 8 3.41 -1.40 6.09
CA ASP A 8 3.56 -0.84 4.76
C ASP A 8 3.72 -1.97 3.73
N PHE A 9 3.54 -1.67 2.44
CA PHE A 9 3.60 -2.67 1.36
C PHE A 9 4.89 -2.60 0.54
N ASP A 10 5.11 -1.49 -0.15
CA ASP A 10 6.23 -1.31 -1.09
C ASP A 10 7.56 -1.17 -0.32
N ASP A 11 8.58 -1.95 -0.68
CA ASP A 11 9.86 -2.11 0.04
C ASP A 11 9.75 -2.68 1.47
N THR A 12 8.52 -3.02 1.93
CA THR A 12 8.27 -3.65 3.24
C THR A 12 7.80 -5.10 3.09
N LEU A 13 6.67 -5.38 2.46
CA LEU A 13 6.19 -6.74 2.16
C LEU A 13 6.59 -7.21 0.76
N ALA A 14 6.80 -6.28 -0.17
CA ALA A 14 7.19 -6.57 -1.54
C ALA A 14 8.36 -5.68 -1.98
N LYS A 15 9.28 -6.22 -2.78
CA LYS A 15 10.46 -5.51 -3.31
C LYS A 15 10.05 -4.40 -4.28
N GLY A 16 10.49 -3.16 -3.98
CA GLY A 16 10.32 -1.97 -4.82
C GLY A 16 8.88 -1.48 -4.91
N ASP A 17 8.68 -0.42 -5.68
CA ASP A 17 7.36 0.19 -5.93
C ASP A 17 6.49 -0.71 -6.81
N SER A 18 5.20 -0.83 -6.52
CA SER A 18 4.24 -1.71 -7.21
C SER A 18 3.45 -1.02 -8.32
N ILE A 19 3.33 0.32 -8.33
CA ILE A 19 2.46 1.04 -9.27
C ILE A 19 2.98 0.97 -10.72
N LEU A 20 4.30 1.10 -10.92
CA LEU A 20 4.88 1.01 -12.25
C LEU A 20 4.82 -0.42 -12.82
N PRO A 21 5.19 -1.47 -12.08
CA PRO A 21 4.94 -2.86 -12.49
C PRO A 21 3.47 -3.13 -12.84
N TYR A 22 2.52 -2.61 -12.05
CA TYR A 22 1.10 -2.76 -12.36
C TYR A 22 0.73 -2.06 -13.68
N LEU A 23 1.17 -0.82 -13.90
CA LEU A 23 0.94 -0.12 -15.16
C LEU A 23 1.52 -0.90 -16.36
N LEU A 24 2.77 -1.36 -16.25
CA LEU A 24 3.41 -2.14 -17.32
C LEU A 24 2.67 -3.46 -17.59
N TYR A 25 2.15 -4.09 -16.52
CA TYR A 25 1.30 -5.27 -16.66
C TYR A 25 0.02 -4.95 -17.42
N CYS A 26 -0.68 -3.86 -17.07
CA CYS A 26 -1.90 -3.42 -17.75
C CYS A 26 -1.66 -3.08 -19.23
N ILE A 27 -0.51 -2.47 -19.55
CA ILE A 27 -0.12 -2.20 -20.95
C ILE A 27 0.11 -3.51 -21.70
N ARG A 28 0.80 -4.47 -21.10
CA ARG A 28 1.07 -5.78 -21.73
C ARG A 28 -0.22 -6.57 -21.98
N ARG A 29 -1.19 -6.44 -21.08
CA ARG A 29 -2.52 -7.08 -21.22
C ARG A 29 -3.47 -6.30 -22.15
N GLY A 30 -3.03 -5.18 -22.74
CA GLY A 30 -3.85 -4.35 -23.64
C GLY A 30 -4.94 -3.52 -22.94
N VAL A 31 -4.94 -3.47 -21.61
CA VAL A 31 -5.93 -2.73 -20.81
C VAL A 31 -5.57 -1.24 -20.74
N ALA A 32 -4.28 -0.92 -20.66
CA ALA A 32 -3.78 0.45 -20.73
C ALA A 32 -3.08 0.71 -22.06
N PRO A 33 -3.25 1.89 -22.69
CA PRO A 33 -2.52 2.22 -23.93
C PRO A 33 -1.02 2.46 -23.61
N LYS A 34 -0.15 2.19 -24.59
CA LYS A 34 1.31 2.42 -24.44
C LYS A 34 1.63 3.89 -24.10
N THR A 35 0.84 4.83 -24.59
CA THR A 35 0.96 6.26 -24.28
C THR A 35 0.75 6.57 -22.79
N GLN A 36 0.15 5.66 -22.02
CA GLN A 36 -0.01 5.80 -20.57
C GLN A 36 1.34 5.89 -19.84
N LEU A 37 2.37 5.24 -20.38
CA LEU A 37 3.73 5.34 -19.83
C LEU A 37 4.27 6.77 -19.90
N LEU A 38 3.99 7.49 -21.01
CA LEU A 38 4.38 8.90 -21.15
C LEU A 38 3.69 9.78 -20.12
N ARG A 39 2.39 9.53 -19.85
CA ARG A 39 1.63 10.22 -18.81
C ARG A 39 2.19 9.95 -17.42
N ALA A 40 2.56 8.70 -17.12
CA ALA A 40 3.17 8.31 -15.86
C ALA A 40 4.52 9.01 -15.67
N VAL A 41 5.38 9.04 -16.68
CA VAL A 41 6.68 9.73 -16.65
C VAL A 41 6.50 11.24 -16.46
N ALA A 42 5.59 11.87 -17.20
CA ALA A 42 5.31 13.30 -17.06
C ALA A 42 4.76 13.61 -15.64
N GLY A 43 3.87 12.77 -15.11
CA GLY A 43 3.37 12.86 -13.74
C GLY A 43 4.48 12.73 -12.70
N TYR A 44 5.40 11.77 -12.88
CA TYR A 44 6.56 11.58 -12.02
C TYR A 44 7.50 12.78 -12.02
N ILE A 45 7.83 13.32 -13.18
CA ILE A 45 8.68 14.53 -13.32
C ILE A 45 8.02 15.71 -12.59
N ARG A 46 6.72 15.93 -12.83
CA ARG A 46 5.97 17.01 -12.17
C ARG A 46 5.97 16.87 -10.64
N TRP A 47 5.81 15.65 -10.13
CA TRP A 47 5.90 15.36 -8.70
C TRP A 47 7.30 15.62 -8.15
N ARG A 48 8.35 15.25 -8.88
CA ARG A 48 9.75 15.51 -8.48
C ARG A 48 10.05 17.01 -8.37
N LEU A 49 9.46 17.82 -9.25
CA LEU A 49 9.61 19.26 -9.25
C LEU A 49 8.73 19.94 -8.17
N ASN A 50 7.55 19.37 -7.90
CA ASN A 50 6.63 19.85 -6.88
C ASN A 50 5.97 18.68 -6.13
N PRO A 51 6.44 18.34 -4.91
CA PRO A 51 5.89 17.23 -4.12
C PRO A 51 4.40 17.35 -3.80
N ALA A 52 3.81 18.55 -3.80
CA ALA A 52 2.37 18.74 -3.64
C ALA A 52 1.54 18.12 -4.78
N CYS A 53 2.17 17.81 -5.94
CA CYS A 53 1.52 17.17 -7.09
C CYS A 53 1.46 15.63 -7.01
N ALA A 54 1.73 15.01 -5.87
CA ALA A 54 1.79 13.55 -5.74
C ALA A 54 0.48 12.84 -6.13
N SER A 55 -0.68 13.36 -5.72
CA SER A 55 -1.99 12.80 -6.11
C SER A 55 -2.24 12.96 -7.62
N GLY A 56 -1.83 14.09 -8.20
CA GLY A 56 -1.93 14.33 -9.64
C GLY A 56 -1.06 13.37 -10.47
N ALA A 57 0.13 13.05 -10.00
CA ALA A 57 1.01 12.07 -10.65
C ALA A 57 0.38 10.66 -10.66
N LYS A 58 -0.19 10.25 -9.54
CA LYS A 58 -0.89 8.96 -9.43
C LYS A 58 -2.15 8.93 -10.30
N LYS A 59 -2.96 9.99 -10.28
CA LYS A 59 -4.12 10.17 -11.17
C LYS A 59 -3.72 10.06 -12.63
N ALA A 60 -2.63 10.73 -13.04
CA ALA A 60 -2.12 10.64 -14.42
C ALA A 60 -1.71 9.21 -14.78
N THR A 61 -1.01 8.50 -13.87
CA THR A 61 -0.57 7.12 -14.04
C THR A 61 -1.74 6.14 -14.19
N LEU A 62 -2.82 6.36 -13.44
CA LEU A 62 -3.98 5.47 -13.38
C LEU A 62 -5.16 5.95 -14.25
N SER A 63 -5.01 7.00 -15.05
CA SER A 63 -6.14 7.55 -15.83
C SER A 63 -6.82 6.56 -16.79
N PHE A 64 -6.14 5.45 -17.13
CA PHE A 64 -6.67 4.38 -17.98
C PHE A 64 -7.79 3.55 -17.32
N ILE A 65 -7.91 3.60 -15.97
CA ILE A 65 -8.97 2.85 -15.27
C ILE A 65 -10.35 3.50 -15.45
N LYS A 66 -10.42 4.76 -15.89
CA LYS A 66 -11.68 5.49 -16.06
C LYS A 66 -12.65 4.73 -16.94
N GLY A 67 -13.89 4.56 -16.46
CA GLY A 67 -14.97 3.81 -17.12
C GLY A 67 -14.86 2.29 -17.04
N ARG A 68 -13.79 1.75 -16.41
CA ARG A 68 -13.67 0.32 -16.12
C ARG A 68 -14.48 -0.03 -14.88
N THR A 69 -15.11 -1.19 -14.89
CA THR A 69 -15.80 -1.68 -13.69
C THR A 69 -14.82 -2.15 -12.63
N GLN A 70 -15.26 -2.12 -11.38
CA GLN A 70 -14.47 -2.63 -10.28
C GLN A 70 -14.12 -4.11 -10.48
N ALA A 71 -15.07 -4.94 -10.92
CA ALA A 71 -14.86 -6.37 -11.16
C ALA A 71 -13.77 -6.65 -12.20
N GLU A 72 -13.81 -5.92 -13.36
CA GLU A 72 -12.76 -6.05 -14.40
C GLU A 72 -11.37 -5.73 -13.84
N MET A 73 -11.26 -4.70 -13.01
CA MET A 73 -9.97 -4.29 -12.45
C MET A 73 -9.52 -5.23 -11.34
N ASP A 74 -10.44 -5.83 -10.58
CA ASP A 74 -10.13 -6.87 -9.59
C ASP A 74 -9.58 -8.13 -10.25
N ASP A 75 -10.18 -8.60 -11.33
CA ASP A 75 -9.68 -9.76 -12.07
C ASP A 75 -8.28 -9.50 -12.64
N LEU A 76 -8.08 -8.31 -13.22
CA LEU A 76 -6.76 -7.90 -13.70
C LEU A 76 -5.72 -7.80 -12.56
N ALA A 77 -6.13 -7.32 -11.39
CA ALA A 77 -5.27 -7.22 -10.22
C ALA A 77 -4.92 -8.62 -9.67
N ARG A 78 -5.86 -9.57 -9.64
CA ARG A 78 -5.59 -10.97 -9.27
C ARG A 78 -4.55 -11.60 -10.20
N ASP A 79 -4.70 -11.41 -11.51
CA ASP A 79 -3.74 -11.90 -12.48
C ASP A 79 -2.36 -11.24 -12.31
N PHE A 80 -2.33 -9.93 -12.07
CA PHE A 80 -1.08 -9.22 -11.78
C PHE A 80 -0.38 -9.79 -10.53
N PHE A 81 -1.12 -10.04 -9.44
CA PHE A 81 -0.54 -10.61 -8.24
C PHE A 81 -0.02 -12.03 -8.50
N ARG A 82 -0.76 -12.90 -9.20
CA ARG A 82 -0.34 -14.27 -9.52
C ARG A 82 0.92 -14.30 -10.40
N GLU A 83 0.95 -13.50 -11.48
CA GLU A 83 1.99 -13.61 -12.51
C GLU A 83 3.25 -12.80 -12.19
N ALA A 84 3.11 -11.65 -11.57
CA ALA A 84 4.20 -10.68 -11.43
C ALA A 84 4.52 -10.33 -9.98
N GLN A 85 3.53 -9.91 -9.21
CA GLN A 85 3.79 -9.30 -7.91
C GLN A 85 4.15 -10.32 -6.82
N SER A 86 3.53 -11.51 -6.83
CA SER A 86 3.83 -12.57 -5.85
C SER A 86 5.31 -12.97 -5.82
N LYS A 87 5.98 -12.91 -6.97
CA LYS A 87 7.42 -13.20 -7.09
C LYS A 87 8.32 -12.15 -6.42
N ARG A 88 7.74 -11.03 -6.02
CA ARG A 88 8.44 -9.91 -5.36
C ARG A 88 8.20 -9.85 -3.86
N PHE A 89 7.33 -10.70 -3.32
CA PHE A 89 7.12 -10.73 -1.89
C PHE A 89 8.39 -11.18 -1.15
N PHE A 90 8.66 -10.51 -0.03
CA PHE A 90 9.70 -10.96 0.88
C PHE A 90 9.23 -12.22 1.60
N HIS A 91 10.04 -13.29 1.52
CA HIS A 91 9.75 -14.54 2.20
C HIS A 91 9.65 -14.39 3.72
N ASP A 92 10.54 -13.58 4.30
CA ASP A 92 10.54 -13.30 5.73
C ASP A 92 9.30 -12.51 6.14
N GLY A 93 8.82 -11.59 5.28
CA GLY A 93 7.57 -10.87 5.48
C GLY A 93 6.37 -11.80 5.53
N PHE A 94 6.28 -12.76 4.61
CA PHE A 94 5.21 -13.76 4.61
C PHE A 94 5.23 -14.63 5.87
N LYS A 95 6.41 -15.09 6.31
CA LYS A 95 6.54 -15.85 7.56
C LYS A 95 6.06 -15.05 8.77
N GLU A 96 6.44 -13.77 8.83
CA GLU A 96 6.04 -12.89 9.93
C GLU A 96 4.52 -12.66 9.94
N LEU A 97 3.88 -12.46 8.78
CA LEU A 97 2.41 -12.37 8.66
C LEU A 97 1.74 -13.64 9.20
N CYS A 98 2.21 -14.83 8.80
CA CYS A 98 1.68 -16.10 9.29
C CYS A 98 1.84 -16.26 10.81
N ARG A 99 3.00 -15.89 11.36
CA ARG A 99 3.27 -15.94 12.79
C ARG A 99 2.31 -15.02 13.58
N LEU A 100 2.19 -13.75 13.17
CA LEU A 100 1.33 -12.77 13.82
C LEU A 100 -0.14 -13.16 13.76
N ARG A 101 -0.59 -13.72 12.62
CA ARG A 101 -1.95 -14.25 12.49
C ARG A 101 -2.19 -15.40 13.46
N GLY A 102 -1.23 -16.31 13.61
CA GLY A 102 -1.27 -17.40 14.59
C GLY A 102 -1.29 -16.92 16.05
N GLU A 103 -0.74 -15.75 16.33
CA GLU A 103 -0.73 -15.10 17.64
C GLU A 103 -1.99 -14.22 17.88
N GLY A 104 -2.95 -14.20 16.95
CA GLY A 104 -4.21 -13.49 17.08
C GLY A 104 -4.14 -11.97 16.84
N TYR A 105 -3.13 -11.51 16.11
CA TYR A 105 -3.07 -10.11 15.65
C TYR A 105 -4.07 -9.84 14.54
N ARG A 106 -4.69 -8.66 14.57
CA ARG A 106 -5.36 -8.12 13.40
C ARG A 106 -4.34 -7.42 12.51
N ILE A 107 -4.24 -7.86 11.26
CA ILE A 107 -3.17 -7.45 10.35
C ILE A 107 -3.73 -6.50 9.30
N LEU A 108 -3.24 -5.26 9.28
CA LEU A 108 -3.61 -4.25 8.30
C LEU A 108 -2.42 -3.90 7.42
N VAL A 109 -2.63 -3.88 6.10
CA VAL A 109 -1.68 -3.27 5.16
C VAL A 109 -2.11 -1.83 4.90
N VAL A 110 -1.22 -0.87 5.15
CA VAL A 110 -1.48 0.57 5.04
C VAL A 110 -0.50 1.16 4.04
N SER A 111 -0.93 1.36 2.80
CA SER A 111 -0.03 1.61 1.68
C SER A 111 -0.39 2.85 0.87
N ALA A 112 0.65 3.56 0.43
CA ALA A 112 0.50 4.59 -0.59
C ALA A 112 0.07 4.03 -1.96
N SER A 113 0.18 2.74 -2.20
CA SER A 113 -0.25 2.08 -3.44
C SER A 113 -1.75 2.24 -3.68
N ALA A 114 -2.20 2.09 -4.93
CA ALA A 114 -3.57 2.39 -5.30
C ALA A 114 -4.54 1.25 -4.95
N GLU A 115 -5.68 1.60 -4.40
CA GLU A 115 -6.73 0.66 -4.01
C GLU A 115 -7.19 -0.24 -5.17
N VAL A 116 -7.22 0.28 -6.39
CA VAL A 116 -7.66 -0.44 -7.59
C VAL A 116 -6.99 -1.81 -7.79
N TYR A 117 -5.79 -2.01 -7.27
CA TYR A 117 -5.13 -3.33 -7.30
C TYR A 117 -4.79 -3.85 -5.90
N MET A 118 -4.70 -2.99 -4.88
CA MET A 118 -4.35 -3.43 -3.54
C MET A 118 -5.50 -4.16 -2.82
N ARG A 119 -6.74 -3.89 -3.18
CA ARG A 119 -7.92 -4.45 -2.50
C ARG A 119 -8.04 -5.96 -2.58
N VAL A 120 -7.41 -6.60 -3.58
CA VAL A 120 -7.39 -8.07 -3.71
C VAL A 120 -6.22 -8.72 -2.95
N LEU A 121 -5.35 -7.93 -2.30
CA LEU A 121 -4.19 -8.43 -1.58
C LEU A 121 -4.51 -9.48 -0.50
N PRO A 122 -5.65 -9.41 0.24
CA PRO A 122 -6.01 -10.43 1.22
C PRO A 122 -6.21 -11.84 0.63
N GLU A 123 -6.41 -11.95 -0.69
CA GLU A 123 -6.47 -13.24 -1.38
C GLU A 123 -5.08 -13.90 -1.56
N PHE A 124 -3.99 -13.14 -1.35
CA PHE A 124 -2.60 -13.57 -1.60
C PHE A 124 -1.73 -13.57 -0.34
N LEU A 125 -2.06 -12.76 0.64
CA LEU A 125 -1.34 -12.65 1.91
C LEU A 125 -2.32 -12.81 3.08
N PRO A 126 -1.89 -13.37 4.21
CA PRO A 126 -2.72 -13.56 5.39
C PRO A 126 -2.92 -12.23 6.15
N VAL A 127 -3.58 -11.26 5.50
CA VAL A 127 -3.93 -9.94 6.06
C VAL A 127 -5.43 -9.81 6.18
N ASP A 128 -5.91 -9.03 7.16
CA ASP A 128 -7.35 -8.87 7.39
C ASP A 128 -7.93 -7.77 6.49
N ASP A 129 -7.21 -6.65 6.31
CA ASP A 129 -7.67 -5.54 5.49
C ASP A 129 -6.52 -4.74 4.88
N VAL A 130 -6.86 -3.93 3.86
CA VAL A 130 -5.92 -3.06 3.14
C VAL A 130 -6.44 -1.63 3.10
N LEU A 131 -5.69 -0.71 3.70
CA LEU A 131 -5.92 0.72 3.66
C LEU A 131 -5.00 1.35 2.61
N ALA A 132 -5.49 1.50 1.40
CA ALA A 132 -4.71 1.98 0.25
C ALA A 132 -5.14 3.40 -0.20
N THR A 133 -4.44 3.97 -1.18
CA THR A 133 -4.88 5.23 -1.80
C THR A 133 -6.18 5.01 -2.59
N PRO A 134 -7.28 5.69 -2.24
CA PRO A 134 -8.59 5.40 -2.83
C PRO A 134 -8.67 5.75 -4.31
N CYS A 135 -9.45 4.97 -5.03
CA CYS A 135 -9.84 5.22 -6.41
C CYS A 135 -11.36 5.31 -6.47
N ALA A 136 -11.89 6.48 -6.85
CA ALA A 136 -13.33 6.74 -6.78
C ALA A 136 -14.12 5.93 -7.83
N LEU A 137 -15.25 5.38 -7.39
CA LEU A 137 -16.25 4.72 -8.22
C LEU A 137 -17.47 5.64 -8.41
N ASP A 138 -18.15 5.51 -9.52
CA ASP A 138 -19.45 6.09 -9.75
C ASP A 138 -20.59 5.18 -9.23
N ALA A 139 -21.84 5.64 -9.34
CA ALA A 139 -23.03 4.89 -8.90
C ALA A 139 -23.24 3.56 -9.64
N LYS A 140 -22.55 3.33 -10.76
CA LYS A 140 -22.61 2.09 -11.54
C LYS A 140 -21.48 1.14 -11.20
N GLY A 141 -20.60 1.49 -10.23
CA GLY A 141 -19.43 0.69 -9.86
C GLY A 141 -18.28 0.78 -10.87
N CYS A 142 -18.23 1.85 -11.69
CA CYS A 142 -17.14 2.11 -12.61
C CYS A 142 -16.19 3.15 -12.04
N TYR A 143 -14.88 2.97 -12.24
CA TYR A 143 -13.88 3.94 -11.83
C TYR A 143 -14.05 5.28 -12.57
N THR A 144 -14.09 6.38 -11.82
CA THR A 144 -14.20 7.74 -12.39
C THR A 144 -12.86 8.25 -12.94
N GLY A 145 -11.75 7.63 -12.54
CA GLY A 145 -10.39 8.10 -12.78
C GLY A 145 -9.90 9.09 -11.73
N GLU A 146 -10.74 9.44 -10.74
CA GLU A 146 -10.32 10.26 -9.60
C GLU A 146 -9.58 9.41 -8.57
N VAL A 147 -8.51 9.99 -8.01
CA VAL A 147 -7.68 9.38 -6.98
C VAL A 147 -7.73 10.30 -5.76
N GLY A 148 -8.06 9.72 -4.63
CA GLY A 148 -8.18 10.45 -3.37
C GLY A 148 -6.84 10.81 -2.72
N ALA A 149 -6.88 11.20 -1.45
CA ALA A 149 -5.69 11.53 -0.68
C ALA A 149 -4.71 10.34 -0.66
N ASN A 150 -3.43 10.64 -0.96
CA ASN A 150 -2.38 9.63 -1.03
C ASN A 150 -2.11 9.06 0.37
N CYS A 151 -2.33 7.77 0.59
CA CYS A 151 -2.14 7.08 1.88
C CYS A 151 -0.65 6.99 2.26
N LYS A 152 -0.02 8.16 2.51
CA LYS A 152 1.41 8.32 2.78
C LYS A 152 1.64 9.34 3.90
N GLY A 153 2.64 9.12 4.73
CA GLY A 153 2.96 10.02 5.83
C GLY A 153 1.82 10.09 6.84
N ASP A 154 1.39 11.31 7.16
CA ASP A 154 0.34 11.56 8.18
C ASP A 154 -1.05 11.07 7.76
N GLU A 155 -1.27 10.80 6.47
CA GLU A 155 -2.51 10.19 5.99
C GLU A 155 -2.67 8.73 6.49
N LYS A 156 -1.57 7.98 6.73
CA LYS A 156 -1.65 6.60 7.23
C LYS A 156 -2.36 6.50 8.60
N PRO A 157 -1.94 7.25 9.64
CA PRO A 157 -2.67 7.27 10.92
C PRO A 157 -4.13 7.70 10.79
N LEU A 158 -4.45 8.67 9.93
CA LEU A 158 -5.83 9.12 9.73
C LEU A 158 -6.71 7.99 9.20
N ARG A 159 -6.23 7.20 8.24
CA ARG A 159 -6.96 6.05 7.70
C ARG A 159 -7.10 4.93 8.71
N ILE A 160 -6.06 4.67 9.48
CA ILE A 160 -6.13 3.69 10.57
C ILE A 160 -7.17 4.13 11.60
N ALA A 161 -7.19 5.40 12.00
CA ALA A 161 -8.17 5.92 12.94
C ALA A 161 -9.62 5.80 12.42
N ALA A 162 -9.85 6.14 11.14
CA ALA A 162 -11.16 5.97 10.50
C ALA A 162 -11.60 4.50 10.49
N TYR A 163 -10.70 3.59 10.11
CA TYR A 163 -10.94 2.14 10.13
C TYR A 163 -11.29 1.64 11.53
N LEU A 164 -10.55 2.05 12.56
CA LEU A 164 -10.82 1.68 13.95
C LEU A 164 -12.19 2.16 14.40
N GLN A 165 -12.56 3.39 14.06
CA GLN A 165 -13.86 3.97 14.37
C GLN A 165 -15.01 3.22 13.68
N GLU A 166 -14.89 2.94 12.39
CA GLU A 166 -15.90 2.24 11.59
C GLU A 166 -16.17 0.82 12.13
N HIS A 167 -15.13 0.14 12.62
CA HIS A 167 -15.26 -1.22 13.15
C HIS A 167 -15.46 -1.31 14.65
N GLY A 168 -15.58 -0.17 15.36
CA GLY A 168 -15.72 -0.16 16.82
C GLY A 168 -14.50 -0.74 17.55
N LEU A 169 -13.30 -0.61 16.97
CA LEU A 169 -12.06 -1.20 17.47
C LEU A 169 -11.16 -0.14 18.12
N SER A 170 -10.28 -0.60 19.00
CA SER A 170 -9.21 0.21 19.56
C SER A 170 -7.89 -0.54 19.55
N ILE A 171 -6.82 0.19 19.22
CA ILE A 171 -5.47 -0.37 19.17
C ILE A 171 -4.89 -0.55 20.58
N ASP A 172 -4.35 -1.73 20.86
CA ASP A 172 -3.50 -1.96 22.01
C ASP A 172 -2.05 -1.62 21.63
N ARG A 173 -1.60 -0.41 21.96
CA ARG A 173 -0.28 0.08 21.57
C ARG A 173 0.88 -0.82 22.04
N ALA A 174 0.79 -1.27 23.29
CA ALA A 174 1.85 -2.06 23.93
C ALA A 174 2.01 -3.44 23.29
N ARG A 175 0.92 -4.02 22.79
CA ARG A 175 0.90 -5.32 22.13
C ARG A 175 0.96 -5.22 20.60
N SER A 176 0.80 -4.02 20.03
CA SER A 176 0.77 -3.82 18.57
C SER A 176 2.17 -3.59 18.00
N ARG A 177 2.33 -3.87 16.72
CA ARG A 177 3.58 -3.72 15.97
C ARG A 177 3.36 -2.94 14.68
N GLY A 178 4.30 -2.07 14.32
CA GLY A 178 4.29 -1.35 13.04
C GLY A 178 5.50 -1.74 12.20
N TYR A 179 5.32 -2.02 10.90
CA TYR A 179 6.36 -2.46 9.97
C TYR A 179 6.47 -1.48 8.79
N GLY A 180 7.67 -0.99 8.49
CA GLY A 180 7.90 -0.05 7.40
C GLY A 180 9.38 0.16 7.10
N ASP A 181 9.68 0.71 5.89
CA ASP A 181 11.04 0.90 5.37
C ASP A 181 11.49 2.36 5.31
N SER A 182 10.54 3.30 5.27
CA SER A 182 10.77 4.68 4.87
C SER A 182 10.30 5.72 5.89
N PRO A 183 10.82 6.96 5.85
CA PRO A 183 10.37 8.04 6.75
C PRO A 183 8.89 8.36 6.66
N SER A 184 8.23 8.04 5.54
CA SER A 184 6.79 8.22 5.39
C SER A 184 5.97 7.24 6.21
N ASP A 185 6.57 6.18 6.73
CA ASP A 185 5.89 5.19 7.56
C ASP A 185 5.98 5.55 9.05
N ALA A 186 6.89 6.45 9.40
CA ALA A 186 7.13 6.83 10.79
C ALA A 186 5.85 7.22 11.56
N PRO A 187 4.89 7.99 11.00
CA PRO A 187 3.65 8.30 11.73
C PRO A 187 2.83 7.05 12.08
N MET A 188 2.76 6.06 11.17
CA MET A 188 2.10 4.79 11.42
C MET A 188 2.88 3.93 12.42
N LEU A 189 4.21 3.84 12.28
CA LEU A 189 5.08 3.06 13.16
C LEU A 189 4.96 3.53 14.61
N LEU A 190 4.86 4.84 14.83
CA LEU A 190 4.72 5.46 16.14
C LEU A 190 3.31 5.34 16.77
N MET A 191 2.35 4.73 16.07
CA MET A 191 1.07 4.34 16.66
C MET A 191 1.21 3.11 17.57
N THR A 192 2.33 2.40 17.50
CA THR A 192 2.64 1.20 18.29
C THR A 192 3.89 1.42 19.13
N ASP A 193 4.05 0.65 20.21
CA ASP A 193 5.24 0.72 21.06
C ASP A 193 6.38 -0.18 20.53
N ALA A 194 6.12 -0.95 19.45
CA ALA A 194 7.11 -1.80 18.79
C ALA A 194 7.26 -1.46 17.29
N PRO A 195 7.97 -0.37 16.94
CA PRO A 195 8.29 -0.03 15.56
C PRO A 195 9.35 -0.99 15.00
N MET A 196 9.00 -1.73 13.94
CA MET A 196 9.83 -2.70 13.23
C MET A 196 10.29 -2.10 11.90
N LEU A 197 11.57 -1.83 11.76
CA LEU A 197 12.15 -1.13 10.61
C LEU A 197 12.68 -2.17 9.62
N VAL A 198 11.94 -2.42 8.54
CA VAL A 198 12.26 -3.42 7.52
C VAL A 198 13.17 -2.83 6.47
N ASN A 199 14.37 -3.40 6.28
CA ASN A 199 15.36 -2.91 5.30
C ASN A 199 15.47 -1.36 5.28
N PRO A 200 15.62 -0.69 6.45
CA PRO A 200 15.28 0.70 6.64
C PRO A 200 16.18 1.66 5.85
N LYS A 201 15.57 2.66 5.23
CA LYS A 201 16.29 3.81 4.65
C LYS A 201 16.94 4.64 5.76
N LYS A 202 18.16 5.15 5.52
CA LYS A 202 18.94 5.95 6.50
C LYS A 202 18.15 7.06 7.19
N LYS A 203 17.22 7.71 6.49
CA LYS A 203 16.38 8.78 7.07
C LYS A 203 15.36 8.23 8.08
N LEU A 204 14.86 7.01 7.91
CA LEU A 204 13.96 6.37 8.89
C LEU A 204 14.72 6.03 10.18
N LEU A 205 15.92 5.47 10.09
CA LEU A 205 16.78 5.19 11.24
C LEU A 205 17.06 6.43 12.10
N ARG A 206 17.22 7.60 11.45
CA ARG A 206 17.39 8.86 12.18
C ARG A 206 16.11 9.33 12.87
N ARG A 207 14.94 9.01 12.30
CA ARG A 207 13.63 9.42 12.82
C ARG A 207 13.14 8.53 13.95
N ILE A 208 13.45 7.22 13.89
CA ILE A 208 13.08 6.22 14.90
C ILE A 208 14.34 5.41 15.30
N PRO A 209 15.26 6.00 16.06
CA PRO A 209 16.55 5.35 16.41
C PRO A 209 16.39 4.15 17.33
N HIS A 210 15.26 4.05 18.05
CA HIS A 210 14.93 2.96 18.96
C HIS A 210 14.16 1.80 18.29
N GLY A 211 13.84 1.92 17.00
CA GLY A 211 13.10 0.88 16.28
C GLY A 211 13.94 -0.39 16.05
N THR A 212 13.28 -1.53 16.13
CA THR A 212 13.92 -2.83 15.86
C THR A 212 14.21 -2.97 14.37
N GLN A 213 15.46 -3.11 13.98
CA GLN A 213 15.86 -3.27 12.58
C GLN A 213 15.73 -4.72 12.13
N LEU A 214 15.08 -4.92 10.99
CA LEU A 214 14.88 -6.21 10.32
C LEU A 214 15.51 -6.19 8.93
N THR A 215 16.15 -7.28 8.56
CA THR A 215 16.65 -7.50 7.18
C THR A 215 15.89 -8.66 6.57
N TRP A 216 14.96 -8.33 5.64
CA TRP A 216 14.13 -9.32 4.96
C TRP A 216 14.65 -9.61 3.55
N ARG A 217 14.47 -10.87 3.14
CA ARG A 217 14.90 -11.40 1.84
C ARG A 217 13.77 -12.09 1.09
#